data_8e7f4cc77c35851bb3a9855a4161ef88
#
_entry.id   8e7f4cc77c35851bb3a9855a4161ef88
#
_cell.length_a   1.000
_cell.length_b   1.000
_cell.length_c   1.000
_cell.angle_alpha   90.00
_cell.angle_beta   90.00
_cell.angle_gamma   90.00
#
_symmetry.space_group_name_H-M   'P 1'
#
loop_
_entity.id
_entity.type
_entity.pdbx_description
1 polymer ?
#
loop_
_entity_poly.entity_id
_entity_poly.type
_entity_poly.pdbx_seq_one_letter_code
_entity_poly.pdbx_strand_id
1 'polypeptide(L)'
;MARFFAFTDADPAMPSLPRPGVSHIAAAAVAAAAYTCVHGAIAWKLFQVHGNDYIVHVKWAEDLYRTGRIAVPHFLYHLLIDAMYAAHLASSFLLGGRLVVIGAYALAAVLIYGVLWVVFQGDRRLGRAPVLLAATGAVLVAQPIARLGWYTIGYLWNDPYNTPTFTLLRPFAVAGFFLTVRFLYGRRRADWGVLLVFVLAVAGGALAKPSYLICLLPAAAIVAVLRILRRAPLSPGALLMGLGLPALAILAGQYLLAYSGRFGAVGYRDGIAWAPLRVMGHYASGLVAKFLLSTAFPLAVPILHWKTARRDGMMQLAWLTFFFGACYVYLLSETVQWAAANFVWSAYSSLFVLFAATMVFWLRQVAAVPVRSWLWLRELVCFGALAAHVIAGVLMDKTCLEWVARH
;
A
#
# COMPACT_ATOMS: atom_id res chain seq x y z
N MET A 1 -5.84 -11.36 14.38
CA MET A 1 -6.22 -10.52 13.21
C MET A 1 -7.65 -9.99 13.32
N ALA A 2 -8.65 -10.80 13.58
CA ALA A 2 -10.04 -10.36 13.52
C ALA A 2 -10.40 -9.19 14.46
N ARG A 3 -9.78 -9.04 15.63
CA ARG A 3 -9.98 -7.90 16.54
C ARG A 3 -9.44 -6.56 15.99
N PHE A 4 -8.59 -6.59 14.94
CA PHE A 4 -7.88 -5.42 14.44
C PHE A 4 -8.69 -4.54 13.50
N PHE A 5 -9.63 -5.09 12.72
CA PHE A 5 -10.28 -4.40 11.61
C PHE A 5 -11.79 -4.23 11.69
N ALA A 6 -12.41 -4.30 12.86
CA ALA A 6 -13.85 -4.06 13.00
C ALA A 6 -14.18 -2.57 12.94
N PHE A 7 -14.90 -2.14 11.88
CA PHE A 7 -15.15 -0.74 11.52
C PHE A 7 -16.58 -0.24 11.75
N THR A 8 -17.46 -1.02 12.38
CA THR A 8 -18.87 -0.61 12.51
C THR A 8 -19.10 0.23 13.76
N ASP A 9 -19.80 1.35 13.63
CA ASP A 9 -20.31 2.17 14.73
C ASP A 9 -21.40 1.45 15.56
N ALA A 10 -21.79 0.25 15.16
CA ALA A 10 -22.81 -0.53 15.79
C ALA A 10 -22.23 -1.40 16.92
N ASP A 11 -22.77 -1.14 18.11
CA ASP A 11 -22.81 -2.00 19.30
C ASP A 11 -21.53 -2.17 20.13
N PRO A 12 -21.54 -1.68 21.40
CA PRO A 12 -20.50 -1.96 22.40
C PRO A 12 -20.37 -3.44 22.79
N ALA A 13 -21.33 -4.27 22.40
CA ALA A 13 -21.40 -5.70 22.69
C ALA A 13 -21.10 -6.58 21.46
N MET A 14 -20.11 -6.20 20.61
CA MET A 14 -19.71 -7.17 19.57
C MET A 14 -19.23 -8.46 20.23
N PRO A 15 -19.86 -9.60 19.91
CA PRO A 15 -19.33 -10.90 20.32
C PRO A 15 -17.88 -11.03 19.87
N SER A 16 -17.09 -11.81 20.58
CA SER A 16 -15.73 -12.16 20.18
C SER A 16 -15.77 -12.55 18.70
N LEU A 17 -14.94 -11.89 17.88
CA LEU A 17 -14.91 -12.19 16.43
C LEU A 17 -14.75 -13.69 16.24
N PRO A 18 -15.59 -14.35 15.44
CA PRO A 18 -15.46 -15.77 15.20
C PRO A 18 -14.06 -16.09 14.68
N ARG A 19 -13.53 -17.23 15.03
CA ARG A 19 -12.28 -17.70 14.44
C ARG A 19 -12.53 -17.99 12.96
N PRO A 20 -11.60 -17.65 12.04
CA PRO A 20 -11.75 -18.01 10.65
C PRO A 20 -11.86 -19.53 10.52
N GLY A 21 -12.90 -19.97 9.79
CA GLY A 21 -13.02 -21.39 9.44
C GLY A 21 -11.88 -21.84 8.55
N VAL A 22 -11.66 -23.17 8.46
CA VAL A 22 -10.59 -23.78 7.63
C VAL A 22 -10.61 -23.27 6.19
N SER A 23 -11.79 -23.04 5.60
CA SER A 23 -11.94 -22.52 4.23
C SER A 23 -11.35 -21.12 4.05
N HIS A 24 -11.44 -20.26 5.07
CA HIS A 24 -10.86 -18.91 5.01
C HIS A 24 -9.35 -18.91 5.21
N ILE A 25 -8.85 -19.81 6.07
CA ILE A 25 -7.40 -19.99 6.23
C ILE A 25 -6.80 -20.51 4.93
N ALA A 26 -7.43 -21.54 4.33
CA ALA A 26 -7.00 -22.09 3.05
C ALA A 26 -7.05 -21.03 1.92
N ALA A 27 -8.11 -20.22 1.83
CA ALA A 27 -8.22 -19.18 0.83
C ALA A 27 -7.15 -18.08 1.00
N ALA A 28 -6.84 -17.67 2.24
CA ALA A 28 -5.75 -16.74 2.51
C ALA A 28 -4.39 -17.31 2.11
N ALA A 29 -4.16 -18.60 2.37
CA ALA A 29 -2.95 -19.31 1.95
C ALA A 29 -2.85 -19.41 0.42
N VAL A 30 -3.96 -19.70 -0.27
CA VAL A 30 -4.03 -19.72 -1.74
C VAL A 30 -3.73 -18.34 -2.33
N ALA A 31 -4.31 -17.26 -1.76
CA ALA A 31 -4.02 -15.90 -2.19
C ALA A 31 -2.53 -15.57 -2.05
N ALA A 32 -1.95 -15.91 -0.89
CA ALA A 32 -0.53 -15.71 -0.64
C ALA A 32 0.34 -16.51 -1.62
N ALA A 33 0.05 -17.79 -1.79
CA ALA A 33 0.79 -18.67 -2.68
C ALA A 33 0.71 -18.22 -4.14
N ALA A 34 -0.49 -17.92 -4.65
CA ALA A 34 -0.69 -17.49 -6.04
C ALA A 34 0.04 -16.17 -6.32
N TYR A 35 -0.13 -15.18 -5.44
CA TYR A 35 0.54 -13.88 -5.59
C TYR A 35 2.05 -14.01 -5.52
N THR A 36 2.55 -14.82 -4.58
CA THR A 36 3.98 -15.08 -4.41
C THR A 36 4.58 -15.87 -5.58
N CYS A 37 3.87 -16.86 -6.12
CA CYS A 37 4.35 -17.62 -7.26
C CYS A 37 4.57 -16.76 -8.50
N VAL A 38 3.60 -15.89 -8.83
CA VAL A 38 3.71 -15.02 -10.02
C VAL A 38 4.75 -13.92 -9.79
N HIS A 39 4.54 -13.09 -8.80
CA HIS A 39 5.39 -11.91 -8.58
C HIS A 39 6.76 -12.27 -8.02
N GLY A 40 6.85 -13.35 -7.22
CA GLY A 40 8.11 -13.87 -6.70
C GLY A 40 9.01 -14.44 -7.80
N ALA A 41 8.44 -15.13 -8.81
CA ALA A 41 9.21 -15.62 -9.95
C ALA A 41 9.83 -14.47 -10.75
N ILE A 42 9.06 -13.41 -11.00
CA ILE A 42 9.55 -12.20 -11.68
C ILE A 42 10.62 -11.52 -10.82
N ALA A 43 10.34 -11.27 -9.54
CA ALA A 43 11.28 -10.65 -8.63
C ALA A 43 12.59 -11.45 -8.51
N TRP A 44 12.50 -12.79 -8.46
CA TRP A 44 13.67 -13.66 -8.38
C TRP A 44 14.68 -13.42 -9.51
N LYS A 45 14.19 -13.16 -10.71
CA LYS A 45 15.02 -12.82 -11.88
C LYS A 45 15.52 -11.38 -11.84
N LEU A 46 14.73 -10.43 -11.33
CA LEU A 46 15.19 -9.06 -11.17
C LEU A 46 16.42 -8.95 -10.28
N PHE A 47 16.61 -9.86 -9.32
CA PHE A 47 17.86 -9.98 -8.55
C PHE A 47 19.08 -10.47 -9.36
N GLN A 48 18.91 -10.83 -10.62
CA GLN A 48 20.01 -11.23 -11.52
C GLN A 48 20.36 -10.15 -12.55
N VAL A 49 19.52 -9.10 -12.66
CA VAL A 49 19.70 -8.02 -13.63
C VAL A 49 20.66 -6.97 -13.08
N HIS A 50 21.80 -6.79 -13.74
CA HIS A 50 22.78 -5.78 -13.34
C HIS A 50 22.19 -4.35 -13.39
N GLY A 51 22.53 -3.55 -12.37
CA GLY A 51 22.04 -2.17 -12.26
C GLY A 51 20.59 -2.02 -11.80
N ASN A 52 19.89 -3.12 -11.51
CA ASN A 52 18.55 -3.09 -10.95
C ASN A 52 18.59 -2.73 -9.45
N ASP A 53 17.59 -2.00 -8.98
CA ASP A 53 17.42 -1.60 -7.57
C ASP A 53 17.51 -2.78 -6.61
N TYR A 54 17.04 -3.97 -6.99
CA TYR A 54 17.11 -5.17 -6.15
C TYR A 54 18.53 -5.52 -5.76
N ILE A 55 19.45 -5.52 -6.73
CA ILE A 55 20.88 -5.81 -6.48
C ILE A 55 21.55 -4.69 -5.71
N VAL A 56 21.23 -3.44 -6.03
CA VAL A 56 21.77 -2.26 -5.33
C VAL A 56 21.43 -2.33 -3.83
N HIS A 57 20.16 -2.64 -3.52
CA HIS A 57 19.73 -2.77 -2.12
C HIS A 57 20.35 -3.97 -1.39
N VAL A 58 20.66 -5.08 -2.08
CA VAL A 58 21.39 -6.21 -1.48
C VAL A 58 22.83 -5.81 -1.13
N LYS A 59 23.50 -5.07 -2.01
CA LYS A 59 24.85 -4.54 -1.72
C LYS A 59 24.85 -3.60 -0.53
N TRP A 60 23.85 -2.73 -0.42
CA TRP A 60 23.71 -1.84 0.73
C TRP A 60 23.42 -2.59 2.05
N ALA A 61 22.72 -3.72 2.00
CA ALA A 61 22.58 -4.59 3.16
C ALA A 61 23.92 -5.21 3.55
N GLU A 62 24.67 -5.75 2.61
CA GLU A 62 26.00 -6.30 2.87
C GLU A 62 26.97 -5.25 3.44
N ASP A 63 26.96 -4.03 2.91
CA ASP A 63 27.72 -2.90 3.42
C ASP A 63 27.31 -2.53 4.86
N LEU A 64 26.00 -2.50 5.13
CA LEU A 64 25.47 -2.25 6.48
C LEU A 64 25.97 -3.32 7.47
N TYR A 65 25.86 -4.59 7.11
CA TYR A 65 26.30 -5.71 7.95
C TYR A 65 27.81 -5.66 8.26
N ARG A 66 28.63 -5.39 7.22
CA ARG A 66 30.11 -5.42 7.34
C ARG A 66 30.69 -4.17 7.99
N THR A 67 30.10 -3.01 7.77
CA THR A 67 30.69 -1.71 8.13
C THR A 67 29.84 -0.88 9.09
N GLY A 68 28.58 -1.27 9.33
CA GLY A 68 27.61 -0.47 10.08
C GLY A 68 27.12 0.77 9.32
N ARG A 69 27.47 0.94 8.03
CA ARG A 69 27.15 2.13 7.26
C ARG A 69 25.73 2.04 6.67
N ILE A 70 24.89 3.01 7.00
CA ILE A 70 23.53 3.15 6.44
C ILE A 70 23.62 3.91 5.12
N ALA A 71 23.28 3.26 4.01
CA ALA A 71 23.32 3.86 2.67
C ALA A 71 22.11 4.75 2.37
N VAL A 72 20.92 4.39 2.88
CA VAL A 72 19.66 5.13 2.68
C VAL A 72 18.86 5.19 3.97
N PRO A 73 18.07 6.25 4.20
CA PRO A 73 17.36 6.44 5.47
C PRO A 73 16.21 5.42 5.71
N HIS A 74 15.76 4.73 4.68
CA HIS A 74 14.71 3.69 4.76
C HIS A 74 15.34 2.29 4.67
N PHE A 75 15.94 1.86 5.74
CA PHE A 75 16.83 0.70 5.80
C PHE A 75 16.22 -0.59 6.38
N LEU A 76 14.91 -0.67 6.61
CA LEU A 76 14.27 -1.89 7.15
C LEU A 76 14.55 -3.12 6.29
N TYR A 77 14.50 -2.95 4.96
CA TYR A 77 14.78 -4.03 4.03
C TYR A 77 16.20 -4.60 4.24
N HIS A 78 17.18 -3.73 4.43
CA HIS A 78 18.57 -4.11 4.68
C HIS A 78 18.72 -4.83 6.03
N LEU A 79 18.12 -4.30 7.11
CA LEU A 79 18.12 -4.96 8.41
C LEU A 79 17.50 -6.35 8.39
N LEU A 80 16.43 -6.55 7.61
CA LEU A 80 15.81 -7.87 7.49
C LEU A 80 16.72 -8.85 6.74
N ILE A 81 17.44 -8.41 5.71
CA ILE A 81 18.43 -9.24 5.01
C ILE A 81 19.55 -9.62 5.97
N ASP A 82 20.09 -8.64 6.71
CA ASP A 82 21.17 -8.85 7.68
C ASP A 82 20.75 -9.81 8.79
N ALA A 83 19.53 -9.64 9.32
CA ALA A 83 18.99 -10.54 10.34
C ALA A 83 18.84 -11.98 9.82
N MET A 84 18.37 -12.15 8.57
CA MET A 84 18.25 -13.49 7.96
C MET A 84 19.63 -14.14 7.73
N TYR A 85 20.60 -13.35 7.29
CA TYR A 85 21.97 -13.84 7.11
C TYR A 85 22.62 -14.20 8.44
N ALA A 86 22.55 -13.31 9.45
CA ALA A 86 23.10 -13.52 10.77
C ALA A 86 22.47 -14.72 11.52
N ALA A 87 21.16 -14.94 11.32
CA ALA A 87 20.44 -16.07 11.88
C ALA A 87 20.60 -17.39 11.07
N HIS A 88 21.45 -17.41 10.05
CA HIS A 88 21.64 -18.55 9.14
C HIS A 88 20.37 -19.03 8.43
N LEU A 89 19.32 -18.19 8.33
CA LEU A 89 18.10 -18.47 7.58
C LEU A 89 18.30 -18.26 6.07
N ALA A 90 19.34 -17.54 5.68
CA ALA A 90 19.76 -17.35 4.31
C ALA A 90 21.29 -17.58 4.21
N SER A 91 21.71 -18.34 3.19
CA SER A 91 23.15 -18.65 2.94
C SER A 91 23.90 -17.47 2.29
N SER A 92 23.18 -16.44 1.84
CA SER A 92 23.75 -15.23 1.25
C SER A 92 22.82 -14.04 1.40
N PHE A 93 23.34 -12.81 1.33
CA PHE A 93 22.54 -11.57 1.32
C PHE A 93 21.56 -11.55 0.14
N LEU A 94 21.95 -12.10 -1.02
CA LEU A 94 21.10 -12.21 -2.18
C LEU A 94 19.87 -13.10 -1.90
N LEU A 95 20.06 -14.25 -1.28
CA LEU A 95 18.97 -15.14 -0.88
C LEU A 95 18.09 -14.47 0.18
N GLY A 96 18.68 -13.81 1.17
CA GLY A 96 17.98 -13.02 2.17
C GLY A 96 17.07 -11.97 1.53
N GLY A 97 17.57 -11.20 0.57
CA GLY A 97 16.80 -10.21 -0.18
C GLY A 97 15.61 -10.80 -0.92
N ARG A 98 15.78 -11.94 -1.59
CA ARG A 98 14.71 -12.69 -2.27
C ARG A 98 13.63 -13.13 -1.28
N LEU A 99 14.01 -13.72 -0.16
CA LEU A 99 13.07 -14.22 0.85
C LEU A 99 12.27 -13.09 1.51
N VAL A 100 12.89 -11.94 1.78
CA VAL A 100 12.19 -10.76 2.32
C VAL A 100 11.12 -10.26 1.33
N VAL A 101 11.43 -10.17 0.04
CA VAL A 101 10.47 -9.75 -0.99
C VAL A 101 9.32 -10.75 -1.13
N ILE A 102 9.63 -12.04 -1.16
CA ILE A 102 8.64 -13.12 -1.20
C ILE A 102 7.70 -13.06 0.02
N GLY A 103 8.27 -12.89 1.22
CA GLY A 103 7.52 -12.72 2.46
C GLY A 103 6.61 -11.47 2.42
N ALA A 104 7.08 -10.37 1.84
CA ALA A 104 6.29 -9.15 1.69
C ALA A 104 5.08 -9.35 0.76
N TYR A 105 5.23 -10.06 -0.36
CA TYR A 105 4.10 -10.43 -1.24
C TYR A 105 3.08 -11.28 -0.50
N ALA A 106 3.53 -12.34 0.17
CA ALA A 106 2.64 -13.23 0.93
C ALA A 106 1.88 -12.46 2.02
N LEU A 107 2.58 -11.62 2.78
CA LEU A 107 1.99 -10.84 3.87
C LEU A 107 0.97 -9.80 3.36
N ALA A 108 1.25 -9.13 2.23
CA ALA A 108 0.30 -8.20 1.63
C ALA A 108 -1.00 -8.91 1.21
N ALA A 109 -0.90 -10.09 0.60
CA ALA A 109 -2.06 -10.89 0.20
C ALA A 109 -2.89 -11.34 1.41
N VAL A 110 -2.23 -11.87 2.47
CA VAL A 110 -2.89 -12.27 3.70
C VAL A 110 -3.58 -11.10 4.40
N LEU A 111 -2.96 -9.92 4.44
CA LEU A 111 -3.54 -8.74 5.07
C LEU A 111 -4.76 -8.21 4.32
N ILE A 112 -4.71 -8.12 2.98
CA ILE A 112 -5.85 -7.69 2.18
C ILE A 112 -7.01 -8.69 2.34
N TYR A 113 -6.73 -9.99 2.24
CA TYR A 113 -7.73 -11.03 2.50
C TYR A 113 -8.32 -10.90 3.90
N GLY A 114 -7.48 -10.72 4.91
CA GLY A 114 -7.88 -10.57 6.30
C GLY A 114 -8.78 -9.35 6.54
N VAL A 115 -8.47 -8.22 5.92
CA VAL A 115 -9.31 -7.01 5.95
C VAL A 115 -10.68 -7.29 5.35
N LEU A 116 -10.73 -7.87 4.15
CA LEU A 116 -11.98 -8.23 3.48
C LEU A 116 -12.79 -9.22 4.31
N TRP A 117 -12.15 -10.27 4.83
CA TRP A 117 -12.81 -11.24 5.68
C TRP A 117 -13.44 -10.59 6.93
N VAL A 118 -12.71 -9.74 7.65
CA VAL A 118 -13.22 -9.06 8.85
C VAL A 118 -14.41 -8.18 8.53
N VAL A 119 -14.39 -7.49 7.38
CA VAL A 119 -15.47 -6.60 6.97
C VAL A 119 -16.74 -7.37 6.56
N PHE A 120 -16.58 -8.55 5.92
CA PHE A 120 -17.70 -9.27 5.30
C PHE A 120 -18.06 -10.60 5.98
N GLN A 121 -17.45 -10.96 7.11
CA GLN A 121 -17.69 -12.24 7.80
C GLN A 121 -19.16 -12.49 8.18
N GLY A 122 -19.96 -11.43 8.39
CA GLY A 122 -21.40 -11.53 8.67
C GLY A 122 -22.28 -11.58 7.42
N ASP A 123 -21.73 -11.35 6.24
CA ASP A 123 -22.47 -11.37 4.98
C ASP A 123 -22.45 -12.77 4.35
N ARG A 124 -23.63 -13.38 4.19
CA ARG A 124 -23.76 -14.74 3.63
C ARG A 124 -23.39 -14.84 2.15
N ARG A 125 -23.37 -13.72 1.40
CA ARG A 125 -23.02 -13.68 -0.03
C ARG A 125 -21.56 -13.33 -0.23
N LEU A 126 -21.13 -12.20 0.32
CA LEU A 126 -19.79 -11.65 0.12
C LEU A 126 -18.75 -12.25 1.08
N GLY A 127 -19.16 -12.71 2.25
CA GLY A 127 -18.26 -13.34 3.21
C GLY A 127 -17.74 -14.73 2.83
N ARG A 128 -18.10 -15.25 1.64
CA ARG A 128 -17.63 -16.57 1.17
C ARG A 128 -16.16 -16.50 0.74
N ALA A 129 -15.40 -17.51 1.11
CA ALA A 129 -13.97 -17.59 0.81
C ALA A 129 -13.60 -17.36 -0.68
N PRO A 130 -14.30 -17.94 -1.69
CA PRO A 130 -13.99 -17.68 -3.09
C PRO A 130 -14.21 -16.22 -3.52
N VAL A 131 -15.24 -15.54 -2.97
CA VAL A 131 -15.51 -14.13 -3.29
C VAL A 131 -14.40 -13.23 -2.74
N LEU A 132 -13.99 -13.46 -1.48
CA LEU A 132 -12.92 -12.70 -0.85
C LEU A 132 -11.57 -12.99 -1.52
N LEU A 133 -11.34 -14.22 -1.96
CA LEU A 133 -10.14 -14.60 -2.72
C LEU A 133 -10.08 -13.84 -4.06
N ALA A 134 -11.18 -13.81 -4.81
CA ALA A 134 -11.27 -13.07 -6.07
C ALA A 134 -11.06 -11.56 -5.87
N ALA A 135 -11.68 -10.97 -4.84
CA ALA A 135 -11.50 -9.55 -4.52
C ALA A 135 -10.05 -9.23 -4.10
N THR A 136 -9.42 -10.11 -3.32
CA THR A 136 -8.00 -10.00 -2.95
C THR A 136 -7.11 -10.01 -4.19
N GLY A 137 -7.30 -11.00 -5.07
CA GLY A 137 -6.57 -11.10 -6.33
C GLY A 137 -6.75 -9.87 -7.22
N ALA A 138 -7.98 -9.36 -7.32
CA ALA A 138 -8.27 -8.16 -8.10
C ALA A 138 -7.51 -6.93 -7.59
N VAL A 139 -7.43 -6.71 -6.26
CA VAL A 139 -6.67 -5.58 -5.67
C VAL A 139 -5.18 -5.73 -5.91
N LEU A 140 -4.64 -6.95 -5.78
CA LEU A 140 -3.21 -7.21 -5.89
C LEU A 140 -2.69 -7.13 -7.33
N VAL A 141 -3.51 -7.56 -8.30
CA VAL A 141 -3.13 -7.63 -9.72
C VAL A 141 -3.47 -6.34 -10.48
N ALA A 142 -4.44 -5.53 -9.98
CA ALA A 142 -4.87 -4.31 -10.67
C ALA A 142 -3.71 -3.36 -11.00
N GLN A 143 -3.60 -2.99 -12.30
CA GLN A 143 -2.61 -2.06 -12.84
C GLN A 143 -3.29 -0.95 -13.65
N PRO A 144 -2.63 0.17 -13.98
CA PRO A 144 -3.17 1.20 -14.84
C PRO A 144 -3.62 0.61 -16.18
N ILE A 145 -4.72 1.13 -16.72
CA ILE A 145 -5.20 0.76 -18.05
C ILE A 145 -4.26 1.39 -19.09
N ALA A 146 -3.09 0.81 -19.25
CA ALA A 146 -2.04 1.27 -20.16
C ALA A 146 -2.06 0.44 -21.45
N ARG A 147 -1.51 1.01 -22.54
CA ARG A 147 -1.16 0.21 -23.71
C ARG A 147 -0.07 -0.79 -23.33
N LEU A 148 -0.19 -2.01 -23.84
CA LEU A 148 0.78 -3.10 -23.64
C LEU A 148 2.21 -2.64 -23.90
N GLY A 149 3.09 -2.78 -22.92
CA GLY A 149 4.51 -2.48 -22.99
C GLY A 149 5.07 -1.98 -21.66
N TRP A 150 6.38 -2.07 -21.47
CA TRP A 150 7.14 -1.66 -20.28
C TRP A 150 7.04 -0.14 -19.97
N TYR A 151 6.45 0.66 -20.86
CA TYR A 151 6.39 2.11 -20.75
C TYR A 151 5.13 2.56 -19.99
N THR A 152 5.12 2.33 -18.69
CA THR A 152 4.11 2.89 -17.78
C THR A 152 4.47 4.27 -17.26
N ILE A 153 5.55 4.86 -17.78
CA ILE A 153 6.01 6.19 -17.39
C ILE A 153 4.90 7.23 -17.61
N GLY A 154 4.62 8.00 -16.58
CA GLY A 154 3.55 8.99 -16.57
C GLY A 154 2.20 8.48 -16.04
N TYR A 155 2.00 7.17 -15.95
CA TYR A 155 0.90 6.58 -15.20
C TYR A 155 1.23 6.57 -13.70
N LEU A 156 0.19 6.63 -12.87
CA LEU A 156 0.31 6.27 -11.46
C LEU A 156 0.00 4.78 -11.34
N TRP A 157 0.91 3.99 -10.84
CA TRP A 157 0.71 2.56 -10.86
C TRP A 157 1.14 1.84 -9.59
N ASN A 158 0.55 0.69 -9.39
CA ASN A 158 0.86 -0.20 -8.29
C ASN A 158 1.99 -1.14 -8.70
N ASP A 159 3.19 -0.59 -8.99
CA ASP A 159 4.31 -1.37 -9.48
C ASP A 159 4.84 -2.35 -8.43
N PRO A 160 4.71 -3.67 -8.65
CA PRO A 160 5.28 -4.66 -7.75
C PRO A 160 6.77 -4.93 -8.00
N TYR A 161 7.35 -4.41 -9.09
CA TYR A 161 8.64 -4.89 -9.60
C TYR A 161 9.77 -3.87 -9.58
N ASN A 162 9.52 -2.62 -9.25
CA ASN A 162 10.51 -1.57 -9.42
C ASN A 162 11.56 -1.56 -8.30
N THR A 163 11.14 -1.63 -7.03
CA THR A 163 12.07 -1.61 -5.89
C THR A 163 11.60 -2.50 -4.75
N PRO A 164 12.52 -3.24 -4.10
CA PRO A 164 12.17 -4.16 -3.02
C PRO A 164 11.61 -3.45 -1.78
N THR A 165 12.04 -2.22 -1.53
CA THR A 165 11.56 -1.42 -0.40
C THR A 165 10.10 -1.00 -0.56
N PHE A 166 9.65 -0.76 -1.79
CA PHE A 166 8.25 -0.49 -2.08
C PHE A 166 7.37 -1.74 -1.91
N THR A 167 7.87 -2.90 -2.34
CA THR A 167 7.21 -4.18 -2.11
C THR A 167 7.04 -4.44 -0.61
N LEU A 168 8.10 -4.21 0.18
CA LEU A 168 8.07 -4.36 1.63
C LEU A 168 7.12 -3.35 2.32
N LEU A 169 6.95 -2.15 1.77
CA LEU A 169 6.03 -1.14 2.31
C LEU A 169 4.57 -1.59 2.30
N ARG A 170 4.13 -2.32 1.28
CA ARG A 170 2.71 -2.65 1.02
C ARG A 170 1.95 -3.24 2.21
N PRO A 171 2.42 -4.31 2.86
CA PRO A 171 1.74 -4.88 4.02
C PRO A 171 1.60 -3.87 5.16
N PHE A 172 2.62 -3.05 5.40
CA PHE A 172 2.57 -2.02 6.43
C PHE A 172 1.60 -0.89 6.08
N ALA A 173 1.55 -0.49 4.79
CA ALA A 173 0.62 0.54 4.33
C ALA A 173 -0.85 0.09 4.51
N VAL A 174 -1.17 -1.16 4.14
CA VAL A 174 -2.51 -1.74 4.36
C VAL A 174 -2.85 -1.77 5.85
N ALA A 175 -1.98 -2.35 6.68
CA ALA A 175 -2.23 -2.45 8.12
C ALA A 175 -2.34 -1.07 8.77
N GLY A 176 -1.41 -0.15 8.48
CA GLY A 176 -1.39 1.21 9.00
C GLY A 176 -2.63 2.00 8.61
N PHE A 177 -3.09 1.91 7.36
CA PHE A 177 -4.29 2.58 6.88
C PHE A 177 -5.55 2.11 7.63
N PHE A 178 -5.80 0.79 7.63
CA PHE A 178 -7.02 0.28 8.23
C PHE A 178 -7.05 0.44 9.75
N LEU A 179 -5.90 0.42 10.42
CA LEU A 179 -5.80 0.76 11.84
C LEU A 179 -6.03 2.25 12.07
N THR A 180 -5.54 3.14 11.20
CA THR A 180 -5.86 4.57 11.24
C THR A 180 -7.36 4.82 11.10
N VAL A 181 -8.03 4.18 10.12
CA VAL A 181 -9.49 4.23 9.98
C VAL A 181 -10.19 3.78 11.26
N ARG A 182 -9.77 2.65 11.83
CA ARG A 182 -10.33 2.14 13.08
C ARG A 182 -10.29 3.16 14.21
N PHE A 183 -9.17 3.84 14.42
CA PHE A 183 -9.02 4.79 15.52
C PHE A 183 -9.55 6.20 15.22
N LEU A 184 -9.67 6.57 13.94
CA LEU A 184 -10.36 7.79 13.55
C LEU A 184 -11.88 7.69 13.71
N TYR A 185 -12.48 6.51 13.47
CA TYR A 185 -13.94 6.37 13.40
C TYR A 185 -14.52 5.45 14.47
N GLY A 186 -13.69 4.72 15.21
CA GLY A 186 -14.12 3.83 16.30
C GLY A 186 -14.12 4.52 17.67
N ARG A 187 -15.08 4.15 18.53
CA ARG A 187 -15.19 4.62 19.93
C ARG A 187 -14.38 3.76 20.93
N ARG A 188 -13.70 2.73 20.49
CA ARG A 188 -13.10 1.71 21.37
C ARG A 188 -11.77 2.19 21.94
N ARG A 189 -11.57 1.92 23.24
CA ARG A 189 -10.24 1.99 23.85
C ARG A 189 -9.30 1.05 23.10
N ALA A 190 -8.09 1.50 22.85
CA ALA A 190 -7.06 0.65 22.25
C ALA A 190 -6.71 -0.47 23.22
N ASP A 191 -6.87 -1.72 22.78
CA ASP A 191 -6.19 -2.86 23.37
C ASP A 191 -4.69 -2.70 23.11
N TRP A 192 -3.85 -2.96 24.09
CA TRP A 192 -2.39 -2.82 23.96
C TRP A 192 -1.82 -3.64 22.80
N GLY A 193 -2.35 -4.86 22.55
CA GLY A 193 -1.93 -5.67 21.42
C GLY A 193 -2.24 -5.02 20.08
N VAL A 194 -3.42 -4.39 19.94
CA VAL A 194 -3.79 -3.63 18.74
C VAL A 194 -2.93 -2.39 18.57
N LEU A 195 -2.65 -1.68 19.66
CA LEU A 195 -1.78 -0.50 19.64
C LEU A 195 -0.37 -0.87 19.24
N LEU A 196 0.19 -1.95 19.77
CA LEU A 196 1.50 -2.46 19.40
C LEU A 196 1.57 -2.78 17.89
N VAL A 197 0.56 -3.51 17.36
CA VAL A 197 0.51 -3.80 15.92
C VAL A 197 0.41 -2.51 15.09
N PHE A 198 -0.29 -1.50 15.59
CA PHE A 198 -0.38 -0.19 14.91
C PHE A 198 0.98 0.50 14.88
N VAL A 199 1.68 0.58 16.01
CA VAL A 199 3.06 1.11 16.09
C VAL A 199 3.99 0.37 15.14
N LEU A 200 3.95 -0.97 15.15
CA LEU A 200 4.80 -1.79 14.27
C LEU A 200 4.46 -1.59 12.79
N ALA A 201 3.18 -1.46 12.43
CA ALA A 201 2.77 -1.18 11.05
C ALA A 201 3.26 0.20 10.58
N VAL A 202 3.15 1.22 11.43
CA VAL A 202 3.60 2.58 11.14
C VAL A 202 5.13 2.66 11.08
N ALA A 203 5.81 2.11 12.08
CA ALA A 203 7.27 2.08 12.13
C ALA A 203 7.86 1.26 10.97
N GLY A 204 7.32 0.07 10.72
CA GLY A 204 7.72 -0.76 9.59
C GLY A 204 7.52 -0.07 8.25
N GLY A 205 6.38 0.62 8.08
CA GLY A 205 6.10 1.41 6.88
C GLY A 205 7.09 2.55 6.68
N ALA A 206 7.38 3.33 7.74
CA ALA A 206 8.35 4.42 7.69
C ALA A 206 9.77 3.95 7.34
N LEU A 207 10.20 2.88 8.01
CA LEU A 207 11.54 2.31 7.83
C LEU A 207 11.68 1.52 6.51
N ALA A 208 10.58 0.97 5.96
CA ALA A 208 10.58 0.36 4.63
C ALA A 208 10.66 1.42 3.53
N LYS A 209 9.77 2.43 3.57
CA LYS A 209 9.76 3.58 2.66
C LYS A 209 8.83 4.68 3.20
N PRO A 210 9.31 5.89 3.48
CA PRO A 210 8.51 6.95 4.13
C PRO A 210 7.37 7.49 3.27
N SER A 211 7.42 7.24 1.96
CA SER A 211 6.56 7.83 0.93
C SER A 211 5.06 7.74 1.24
N TYR A 212 4.61 6.66 1.86
CA TYR A 212 3.22 6.47 2.23
C TYR A 212 2.82 7.31 3.46
N LEU A 213 3.68 7.34 4.48
CA LEU A 213 3.36 8.02 5.74
C LEU A 213 3.35 9.54 5.60
N ILE A 214 4.18 10.11 4.72
CA ILE A 214 4.11 11.55 4.43
C ILE A 214 2.79 11.96 3.78
N CYS A 215 2.04 11.01 3.19
CA CYS A 215 0.68 11.22 2.68
C CYS A 215 -0.39 10.96 3.74
N LEU A 216 -0.26 9.85 4.49
CA LEU A 216 -1.24 9.44 5.49
C LEU A 216 -1.30 10.40 6.68
N LEU A 217 -0.16 10.91 7.17
CA LEU A 217 -0.10 11.80 8.32
C LEU A 217 -0.93 13.07 8.15
N PRO A 218 -0.72 13.91 7.10
CA PRO A 218 -1.52 15.12 6.90
C PRO A 218 -2.99 14.77 6.64
N ALA A 219 -3.29 13.69 5.92
CA ALA A 219 -4.65 13.23 5.69
C ALA A 219 -5.35 12.86 7.00
N ALA A 220 -4.70 12.06 7.84
CA ALA A 220 -5.23 11.66 9.13
C ALA A 220 -5.38 12.85 10.09
N ALA A 221 -4.43 13.79 10.09
CA ALA A 221 -4.49 15.01 10.90
C ALA A 221 -5.69 15.88 10.50
N ILE A 222 -5.92 16.13 9.21
CA ILE A 222 -7.09 16.88 8.72
C ILE A 222 -8.39 16.20 9.16
N VAL A 223 -8.50 14.89 8.94
CA VAL A 223 -9.70 14.13 9.34
C VAL A 223 -9.89 14.17 10.85
N ALA A 224 -8.84 14.01 11.65
CA ALA A 224 -8.91 14.07 13.11
C ALA A 224 -9.39 15.44 13.59
N VAL A 225 -8.82 16.54 13.05
CA VAL A 225 -9.26 17.92 13.38
C VAL A 225 -10.73 18.13 13.02
N LEU A 226 -11.17 17.72 11.81
CA LEU A 226 -12.56 17.84 11.40
C LEU A 226 -13.50 17.05 12.34
N ARG A 227 -13.08 15.88 12.81
CA ARG A 227 -13.87 15.08 13.76
C ARG A 227 -13.93 15.72 15.14
N ILE A 228 -12.83 16.30 15.62
CA ILE A 228 -12.79 17.07 16.87
C ILE A 228 -13.75 18.27 16.80
N LEU A 229 -13.67 19.05 15.73
CA LEU A 229 -14.54 20.23 15.52
C LEU A 229 -16.04 19.84 15.46
N ARG A 230 -16.34 18.67 14.88
CA ARG A 230 -17.71 18.13 14.81
C ARG A 230 -18.12 17.36 16.07
N ARG A 231 -17.29 17.32 17.09
CA ARG A 231 -17.50 16.52 18.32
C ARG A 231 -17.80 15.04 18.03
N ALA A 232 -17.29 14.52 16.91
CA ALA A 232 -17.45 13.14 16.50
C ALA A 232 -16.47 12.24 17.27
N PRO A 233 -16.83 11.01 17.57
CA PRO A 233 -15.97 10.09 18.34
C PRO A 233 -14.70 9.76 17.58
N LEU A 234 -13.56 9.80 18.28
CA LEU A 234 -12.27 9.32 17.83
C LEU A 234 -11.45 8.85 19.04
N SER A 235 -10.34 8.15 18.77
CA SER A 235 -9.42 7.68 19.82
C SER A 235 -8.10 8.45 19.74
N PRO A 236 -8.01 9.69 20.31
CA PRO A 236 -6.86 10.57 20.09
C PRO A 236 -5.56 10.00 20.65
N GLY A 237 -5.60 9.36 21.83
CA GLY A 237 -4.43 8.72 22.42
C GLY A 237 -3.88 7.59 21.55
N ALA A 238 -4.75 6.75 20.96
CA ALA A 238 -4.32 5.68 20.06
C ALA A 238 -3.75 6.21 18.74
N LEU A 239 -4.32 7.30 18.20
CA LEU A 239 -3.78 7.96 17.00
C LEU A 239 -2.44 8.61 17.30
N LEU A 240 -2.29 9.28 18.43
CA LEU A 240 -1.03 9.89 18.82
C LEU A 240 0.06 8.84 19.04
N MET A 241 -0.22 7.81 19.84
CA MET A 241 0.75 6.78 20.21
C MET A 241 1.04 5.79 19.08
N GLY A 242 0.02 5.44 18.29
CA GLY A 242 0.13 4.44 17.23
C GLY A 242 0.56 5.00 15.87
N LEU A 243 0.17 6.25 15.55
CA LEU A 243 0.48 6.89 14.27
C LEU A 243 1.43 8.07 14.45
N GLY A 244 1.01 9.08 15.24
CA GLY A 244 1.68 10.38 15.28
C GLY A 244 3.12 10.30 15.78
N LEU A 245 3.34 9.84 17.00
CA LEU A 245 4.67 9.79 17.61
C LEU A 245 5.64 8.86 16.87
N PRO A 246 5.29 7.59 16.54
CA PRO A 246 6.21 6.71 15.83
C PRO A 246 6.58 7.26 14.44
N ALA A 247 5.58 7.75 13.69
CA ALA A 247 5.84 8.27 12.35
C ALA A 247 6.72 9.53 12.40
N LEU A 248 6.39 10.50 13.25
CA LEU A 248 7.17 11.75 13.36
C LEU A 248 8.60 11.49 13.85
N ALA A 249 8.77 10.61 14.85
CA ALA A 249 10.11 10.27 15.36
C ALA A 249 10.98 9.62 14.27
N ILE A 250 10.42 8.66 13.52
CA ILE A 250 11.17 7.98 12.46
C ILE A 250 11.44 8.92 11.28
N LEU A 251 10.43 9.68 10.83
CA LEU A 251 10.60 10.64 9.73
C LEU A 251 11.60 11.74 10.07
N ALA A 252 11.60 12.25 11.31
CA ALA A 252 12.59 13.20 11.77
C ALA A 252 13.98 12.58 11.79
N GLY A 253 14.12 11.35 12.30
CA GLY A 253 15.37 10.60 12.25
C GLY A 253 15.87 10.40 10.82
N GLN A 254 15.01 10.00 9.91
CA GLN A 254 15.34 9.84 8.48
C GLN A 254 15.72 11.16 7.81
N TYR A 255 15.03 12.25 8.14
CA TYR A 255 15.39 13.59 7.67
C TYR A 255 16.80 13.99 8.15
N LEU A 256 17.08 13.79 9.44
CA LEU A 256 18.41 14.05 9.99
C LEU A 256 19.49 13.17 9.34
N LEU A 257 19.21 11.90 9.07
CA LEU A 257 20.12 11.00 8.36
C LEU A 257 20.37 11.45 6.92
N ALA A 258 19.32 11.85 6.19
CA ALA A 258 19.43 12.22 4.78
C ALA A 258 20.07 13.60 4.56
N TYR A 259 19.74 14.59 5.41
CA TYR A 259 20.04 16.00 5.12
C TYR A 259 21.08 16.64 6.06
N SER A 260 21.45 15.99 7.17
CA SER A 260 22.44 16.57 8.11
C SER A 260 23.90 16.42 7.69
N GLY A 261 24.17 15.61 6.68
CA GLY A 261 25.53 15.28 6.23
C GLY A 261 26.38 14.49 7.26
N ARG A 262 25.82 14.18 8.43
CA ARG A 262 26.55 13.50 9.53
C ARG A 262 26.76 12.00 9.27
N PHE A 263 25.97 11.38 8.42
CA PHE A 263 25.96 9.93 8.24
C PHE A 263 26.37 9.46 6.84
N GLY A 264 27.17 10.22 6.12
CA GLY A 264 27.90 9.75 4.92
C GLY A 264 27.12 9.02 3.82
N ALA A 265 25.84 8.86 3.98
CA ALA A 265 25.04 8.00 3.15
C ALA A 265 24.81 8.57 1.75
N VAL A 266 24.65 9.86 1.63
CA VAL A 266 24.53 10.53 0.33
C VAL A 266 25.07 11.95 0.52
N GLY A 267 26.21 12.27 -0.06
CA GLY A 267 26.82 13.61 -0.03
C GLY A 267 26.00 14.67 -0.78
N TYR A 268 24.68 14.50 -0.84
CA TYR A 268 23.77 15.37 -1.55
C TYR A 268 23.02 16.23 -0.54
N ARG A 269 23.34 17.51 -0.54
CA ARG A 269 22.44 18.52 0.00
C ARG A 269 21.31 18.71 -1.02
N ASP A 270 20.38 17.78 -1.04
CA ASP A 270 19.20 17.92 -1.87
C ASP A 270 18.12 18.69 -1.10
N GLY A 271 17.26 19.39 -1.80
CA GLY A 271 16.15 20.14 -1.25
C GLY A 271 14.85 19.79 -1.99
N ILE A 272 13.74 20.26 -1.46
CA ILE A 272 12.42 20.11 -2.08
C ILE A 272 12.07 21.45 -2.73
N ALA A 273 11.75 21.40 -4.04
CA ALA A 273 11.33 22.55 -4.81
C ALA A 273 9.86 22.41 -5.24
N TRP A 274 9.16 23.54 -5.26
CA TRP A 274 7.88 23.67 -5.96
C TRP A 274 8.16 23.71 -7.45
N ALA A 275 7.80 22.66 -8.17
CA ALA A 275 8.12 22.48 -9.57
C ALA A 275 6.99 21.74 -10.31
N PRO A 276 5.83 22.41 -10.51
CA PRO A 276 4.65 21.79 -11.08
C PRO A 276 4.95 21.10 -12.42
N LEU A 277 4.57 19.83 -12.50
CA LEU A 277 4.69 18.94 -13.66
C LEU A 277 6.13 18.73 -14.18
N ARG A 278 7.16 19.26 -13.52
CA ARG A 278 8.56 19.15 -13.99
C ARG A 278 8.97 17.70 -14.22
N VAL A 279 8.76 16.87 -13.21
CA VAL A 279 9.17 15.46 -13.27
C VAL A 279 8.29 14.68 -14.25
N MET A 280 6.98 14.68 -13.99
CA MET A 280 6.04 13.88 -14.79
C MET A 280 5.94 14.36 -16.23
N GLY A 281 6.00 15.67 -16.47
CA GLY A 281 5.98 16.26 -17.82
C GLY A 281 7.26 16.02 -18.60
N HIS A 282 8.41 15.83 -17.91
CA HIS A 282 9.65 15.44 -18.57
C HIS A 282 9.57 14.01 -19.12
N TYR A 283 8.99 13.08 -18.34
CA TYR A 283 8.94 11.67 -18.71
C TYR A 283 7.76 11.31 -19.61
N ALA A 284 6.68 12.08 -19.61
CA ALA A 284 5.46 11.70 -20.30
C ALA A 284 4.57 12.88 -20.70
N SER A 285 3.92 12.73 -21.85
CA SER A 285 2.81 13.57 -22.30
C SER A 285 1.44 12.94 -21.90
N GLY A 286 0.36 13.72 -22.04
CA GLY A 286 -1.00 13.23 -21.81
C GLY A 286 -1.29 12.83 -20.37
N LEU A 287 -0.72 13.54 -19.39
CA LEU A 287 -0.77 13.19 -17.96
C LEU A 287 -2.21 13.08 -17.41
N VAL A 288 -3.15 13.90 -17.90
CA VAL A 288 -4.56 13.83 -17.48
C VAL A 288 -5.17 12.49 -17.87
N ALA A 289 -5.00 12.06 -19.13
CA ALA A 289 -5.51 10.77 -19.59
C ALA A 289 -4.85 9.61 -18.81
N LYS A 290 -3.55 9.69 -18.58
CA LYS A 290 -2.81 8.69 -17.80
C LYS A 290 -3.28 8.63 -16.35
N PHE A 291 -3.54 9.78 -15.72
CA PHE A 291 -4.14 9.84 -14.39
C PHE A 291 -5.51 9.16 -14.35
N LEU A 292 -6.40 9.48 -15.30
CA LEU A 292 -7.73 8.87 -15.37
C LEU A 292 -7.66 7.35 -15.61
N LEU A 293 -6.77 6.89 -16.48
CA LEU A 293 -6.55 5.47 -16.74
C LEU A 293 -5.87 4.74 -15.57
N SER A 294 -5.14 5.46 -14.72
CA SER A 294 -4.58 4.91 -13.48
C SER A 294 -5.61 4.77 -12.37
N THR A 295 -6.65 5.60 -12.39
CA THR A 295 -7.61 5.74 -11.29
C THR A 295 -9.05 5.42 -11.68
N ALA A 296 -9.27 4.78 -12.84
CA ALA A 296 -10.63 4.58 -13.39
C ALA A 296 -11.58 3.88 -12.42
N PHE A 297 -11.17 2.77 -11.79
CA PHE A 297 -12.00 2.10 -10.78
C PHE A 297 -12.15 2.92 -9.50
N PRO A 298 -11.07 3.41 -8.85
CA PRO A 298 -11.20 4.31 -7.70
C PRO A 298 -12.04 5.56 -7.95
N LEU A 299 -12.10 6.09 -9.18
CA LEU A 299 -12.95 7.22 -9.55
C LEU A 299 -14.39 6.82 -9.86
N ALA A 300 -14.61 5.75 -10.60
CA ALA A 300 -15.95 5.30 -10.99
C ALA A 300 -16.82 5.02 -9.76
N VAL A 301 -16.27 4.32 -8.77
CA VAL A 301 -17.01 3.94 -7.57
C VAL A 301 -17.55 5.15 -6.79
N PRO A 302 -16.77 6.12 -6.33
CA PRO A 302 -17.32 7.26 -5.60
C PRO A 302 -18.17 8.20 -6.46
N ILE A 303 -17.95 8.29 -7.76
CA ILE A 303 -18.81 9.08 -8.65
C ILE A 303 -20.20 8.46 -8.71
N LEU A 304 -20.28 7.16 -8.97
CA LEU A 304 -21.57 6.44 -9.11
C LEU A 304 -22.26 6.24 -7.76
N HIS A 305 -21.53 6.24 -6.66
CA HIS A 305 -22.04 6.14 -5.29
C HIS A 305 -21.87 7.43 -4.48
N TRP A 306 -21.89 8.58 -5.12
CA TRP A 306 -21.53 9.86 -4.52
C TRP A 306 -22.20 10.14 -3.15
N LYS A 307 -23.50 9.86 -3.05
CA LYS A 307 -24.28 10.14 -1.83
C LYS A 307 -23.76 9.36 -0.61
N THR A 308 -23.28 8.13 -0.81
CA THR A 308 -22.74 7.25 0.24
C THR A 308 -21.23 7.47 0.41
N ALA A 309 -20.48 7.57 -0.69
CA ALA A 309 -19.03 7.71 -0.67
C ALA A 309 -18.57 8.98 0.07
N ARG A 310 -19.24 10.12 -0.15
CA ARG A 310 -18.92 11.38 0.54
C ARG A 310 -19.16 11.35 2.06
N ARG A 311 -19.87 10.34 2.57
CA ARG A 311 -20.14 10.14 4.00
C ARG A 311 -19.32 9.02 4.60
N ASP A 312 -18.69 8.20 3.78
CA ASP A 312 -17.85 7.09 4.23
C ASP A 312 -16.46 7.61 4.62
N GLY A 313 -16.15 7.50 5.90
CA GLY A 313 -14.91 8.04 6.45
C GLY A 313 -13.66 7.33 5.93
N MET A 314 -13.74 6.03 5.65
CA MET A 314 -12.62 5.29 5.06
C MET A 314 -12.30 5.82 3.66
N MET A 315 -13.33 6.06 2.83
CA MET A 315 -13.16 6.64 1.49
C MET A 315 -12.61 8.06 1.56
N GLN A 316 -13.10 8.90 2.49
CA GLN A 316 -12.56 10.25 2.70
C GLN A 316 -11.07 10.21 3.03
N LEU A 317 -10.66 9.36 3.96
CA LEU A 317 -9.25 9.22 4.34
C LEU A 317 -8.41 8.68 3.17
N ALA A 318 -8.89 7.66 2.46
CA ALA A 318 -8.16 7.06 1.33
C ALA A 318 -7.94 8.06 0.20
N TRP A 319 -8.99 8.80 -0.18
CA TRP A 319 -8.88 9.84 -1.21
C TRP A 319 -8.01 11.00 -0.77
N LEU A 320 -8.09 11.44 0.48
CA LEU A 320 -7.24 12.51 0.99
C LEU A 320 -5.76 12.09 1.04
N THR A 321 -5.48 10.84 1.44
CA THR A 321 -4.13 10.27 1.42
C THR A 321 -3.59 10.22 -0.03
N PHE A 322 -4.40 9.77 -0.97
CA PHE A 322 -4.03 9.75 -2.39
C PHE A 322 -3.87 11.16 -2.97
N PHE A 323 -4.71 12.10 -2.57
CA PHE A 323 -4.59 13.51 -2.97
C PHE A 323 -3.22 14.09 -2.60
N PHE A 324 -2.74 13.87 -1.37
CA PHE A 324 -1.39 14.29 -0.99
C PHE A 324 -0.32 13.59 -1.84
N GLY A 325 -0.44 12.29 -2.09
CA GLY A 325 0.47 11.56 -2.96
C GLY A 325 0.50 12.12 -4.38
N ALA A 326 -0.66 12.42 -4.95
CA ALA A 326 -0.78 13.05 -6.27
C ALA A 326 -0.20 14.47 -6.28
N CYS A 327 -0.47 15.29 -5.24
CA CYS A 327 0.14 16.61 -5.11
C CYS A 327 1.67 16.54 -5.09
N TYR A 328 2.24 15.60 -4.34
CA TYR A 328 3.69 15.48 -4.27
C TYR A 328 4.32 15.11 -5.60
N VAL A 329 3.77 14.14 -6.31
CA VAL A 329 4.33 13.73 -7.62
C VAL A 329 4.14 14.78 -8.72
N TYR A 330 3.04 15.52 -8.70
CA TYR A 330 2.77 16.49 -9.76
C TYR A 330 3.29 17.90 -9.46
N LEU A 331 3.52 18.27 -8.19
CA LEU A 331 3.82 19.64 -7.79
C LEU A 331 5.22 19.80 -7.20
N LEU A 332 5.84 18.72 -6.71
CA LEU A 332 7.15 18.78 -6.07
C LEU A 332 8.23 18.06 -6.86
N SER A 333 9.47 18.51 -6.72
CA SER A 333 10.65 17.78 -7.17
C SER A 333 11.79 17.94 -6.16
N GLU A 334 12.73 17.03 -6.20
CA GLU A 334 14.05 17.26 -5.60
C GLU A 334 14.80 18.29 -6.42
N THR A 335 15.68 19.08 -5.78
CA THR A 335 16.41 20.16 -6.45
C THR A 335 17.53 19.62 -7.33
N VAL A 336 18.28 18.63 -6.82
CA VAL A 336 19.45 18.04 -7.51
C VAL A 336 19.04 16.74 -8.22
N GLN A 337 18.42 15.80 -7.50
CA GLN A 337 18.05 14.49 -8.04
C GLN A 337 16.62 14.45 -8.62
N TRP A 338 16.12 15.55 -9.15
CA TRP A 338 14.74 15.65 -9.65
C TRP A 338 14.36 14.53 -10.64
N ALA A 339 15.33 14.06 -11.45
CA ALA A 339 15.14 12.99 -12.42
C ALA A 339 14.96 11.61 -11.77
N ALA A 340 15.35 11.42 -10.50
CA ALA A 340 15.10 10.18 -9.78
C ALA A 340 13.61 9.96 -9.45
N ALA A 341 12.80 11.03 -9.58
CA ALA A 341 11.33 10.97 -9.42
C ALA A 341 10.87 10.37 -8.08
N ASN A 342 11.61 10.60 -6.98
CA ASN A 342 11.36 9.93 -5.69
C ASN A 342 9.94 10.18 -5.13
N PHE A 343 9.28 11.27 -5.49
CA PHE A 343 7.90 11.56 -5.07
C PHE A 343 6.84 10.65 -5.73
N VAL A 344 7.17 9.92 -6.81
CA VAL A 344 6.20 8.98 -7.44
C VAL A 344 5.77 7.88 -6.49
N TRP A 345 6.64 7.46 -5.56
CA TRP A 345 6.34 6.44 -4.56
C TRP A 345 5.21 6.84 -3.61
N SER A 346 5.04 8.14 -3.38
CA SER A 346 3.95 8.68 -2.56
C SER A 346 2.59 8.44 -3.23
N ALA A 347 2.49 8.72 -4.53
CA ALA A 347 1.27 8.47 -5.29
C ALA A 347 1.02 6.96 -5.47
N TYR A 348 2.05 6.17 -5.77
CA TYR A 348 1.93 4.72 -5.99
C TYR A 348 1.45 3.98 -4.73
N SER A 349 2.06 4.27 -3.58
CA SER A 349 1.67 3.64 -2.32
C SER A 349 0.27 4.03 -1.86
N SER A 350 -0.09 5.31 -2.00
CA SER A 350 -1.42 5.79 -1.65
C SER A 350 -2.50 5.31 -2.63
N LEU A 351 -2.18 5.14 -3.92
CA LEU A 351 -3.08 4.54 -4.91
C LEU A 351 -3.37 3.07 -4.60
N PHE A 352 -2.35 2.30 -4.21
CA PHE A 352 -2.54 0.90 -3.80
C PHE A 352 -3.54 0.77 -2.63
N VAL A 353 -3.38 1.62 -1.62
CA VAL A 353 -4.31 1.65 -0.48
C VAL A 353 -5.70 2.15 -0.90
N LEU A 354 -5.78 3.13 -1.80
CA LEU A 354 -7.04 3.61 -2.35
C LEU A 354 -7.79 2.50 -3.10
N PHE A 355 -7.10 1.65 -3.87
CA PHE A 355 -7.72 0.48 -4.51
C PHE A 355 -8.30 -0.48 -3.47
N ALA A 356 -7.55 -0.80 -2.42
CA ALA A 356 -8.02 -1.68 -1.34
C ALA A 356 -9.25 -1.09 -0.61
N ALA A 357 -9.21 0.19 -0.27
CA ALA A 357 -10.33 0.89 0.37
C ALA A 357 -11.56 0.96 -0.54
N THR A 358 -11.35 1.26 -1.83
CA THR A 358 -12.41 1.31 -2.83
C THR A 358 -13.07 -0.06 -3.02
N MET A 359 -12.28 -1.14 -3.05
CA MET A 359 -12.80 -2.51 -3.11
C MET A 359 -13.70 -2.82 -1.91
N VAL A 360 -13.26 -2.51 -0.69
CA VAL A 360 -14.06 -2.70 0.53
C VAL A 360 -15.35 -1.88 0.46
N PHE A 361 -15.27 -0.62 0.06
CA PHE A 361 -16.43 0.23 -0.06
C PHE A 361 -17.40 -0.28 -1.13
N TRP A 362 -16.90 -0.58 -2.34
CA TRP A 362 -17.73 -1.05 -3.44
C TRP A 362 -18.45 -2.36 -3.13
N LEU A 363 -17.77 -3.34 -2.55
CA LEU A 363 -18.42 -4.59 -2.13
C LEU A 363 -19.54 -4.36 -1.11
N ARG A 364 -19.41 -3.41 -0.19
CA ARG A 364 -20.51 -3.01 0.71
C ARG A 364 -21.71 -2.47 -0.06
N GLN A 365 -21.48 -1.69 -1.14
CA GLN A 365 -22.57 -1.20 -1.98
C GLN A 365 -23.24 -2.36 -2.73
N VAL A 366 -22.46 -3.26 -3.31
CA VAL A 366 -22.95 -4.48 -3.99
C VAL A 366 -23.82 -5.34 -3.06
N ALA A 367 -23.38 -5.53 -1.80
CA ALA A 367 -24.15 -6.27 -0.79
C ALA A 367 -25.54 -5.65 -0.53
N ALA A 368 -25.64 -4.33 -0.64
CA ALA A 368 -26.87 -3.59 -0.38
C ALA A 368 -27.82 -3.52 -1.58
N VAL A 369 -27.40 -3.94 -2.80
CA VAL A 369 -28.26 -3.89 -4.00
C VAL A 369 -29.25 -5.04 -3.99
N PRO A 370 -30.58 -4.78 -4.09
CA PRO A 370 -31.57 -5.82 -4.25
C PRO A 370 -31.35 -6.64 -5.52
N VAL A 371 -31.57 -7.96 -5.46
CA VAL A 371 -31.26 -8.90 -6.56
C VAL A 371 -31.95 -8.51 -7.89
N ARG A 372 -33.17 -7.96 -7.83
CA ARG A 372 -33.94 -7.53 -9.01
C ARG A 372 -34.00 -6.01 -9.12
N SER A 373 -32.85 -5.33 -9.25
CA SER A 373 -32.78 -3.87 -9.31
C SER A 373 -32.04 -3.40 -10.57
N TRP A 374 -32.52 -2.35 -11.22
CA TRP A 374 -31.81 -1.66 -12.29
C TRP A 374 -30.49 -1.03 -11.80
N LEU A 375 -30.32 -0.88 -10.50
CA LEU A 375 -29.08 -0.40 -9.88
C LEU A 375 -27.87 -1.27 -10.21
N TRP A 376 -28.10 -2.53 -10.64
CA TRP A 376 -27.01 -3.40 -11.13
C TRP A 376 -26.25 -2.82 -12.31
N LEU A 377 -26.86 -1.96 -13.14
CA LEU A 377 -26.14 -1.29 -14.23
C LEU A 377 -24.96 -0.46 -13.71
N ARG A 378 -25.17 0.24 -12.59
CA ARG A 378 -24.11 1.00 -11.92
C ARG A 378 -22.97 0.10 -11.43
N GLU A 379 -23.32 -1.05 -10.86
CA GLU A 379 -22.34 -2.01 -10.38
C GLU A 379 -21.56 -2.66 -11.53
N LEU A 380 -22.22 -2.88 -12.68
CA LEU A 380 -21.56 -3.36 -13.90
C LEU A 380 -20.54 -2.35 -14.44
N VAL A 381 -20.79 -1.05 -14.37
CA VAL A 381 -19.79 -0.03 -14.75
C VAL A 381 -18.59 -0.07 -13.81
N CYS A 382 -18.82 -0.14 -12.48
CA CYS A 382 -17.73 -0.29 -11.52
C CYS A 382 -16.93 -1.57 -11.76
N PHE A 383 -17.63 -2.69 -11.99
CA PHE A 383 -17.00 -3.98 -12.32
C PHE A 383 -16.18 -3.90 -13.61
N GLY A 384 -16.72 -3.27 -14.67
CA GLY A 384 -16.01 -3.08 -15.94
C GLY A 384 -14.71 -2.28 -15.76
N ALA A 385 -14.74 -1.19 -14.97
CA ALA A 385 -13.55 -0.43 -14.64
C ALA A 385 -12.52 -1.27 -13.86
N LEU A 386 -12.96 -2.06 -12.86
CA LEU A 386 -12.09 -2.98 -12.14
C LEU A 386 -11.50 -4.05 -13.05
N ALA A 387 -12.35 -4.68 -13.88
CA ALA A 387 -11.93 -5.72 -14.82
C ALA A 387 -10.86 -5.21 -15.80
N ALA A 388 -11.00 -3.97 -16.29
CA ALA A 388 -10.00 -3.35 -17.14
C ALA A 388 -8.64 -3.21 -16.44
N HIS A 389 -8.62 -2.81 -15.16
CA HIS A 389 -7.40 -2.77 -14.35
C HIS A 389 -6.79 -4.15 -14.11
N VAL A 390 -7.63 -5.16 -13.84
CA VAL A 390 -7.16 -6.54 -13.62
C VAL A 390 -6.61 -7.13 -14.92
N ILE A 391 -7.28 -6.93 -16.05
CA ILE A 391 -6.79 -7.36 -17.37
C ILE A 391 -5.44 -6.70 -17.68
N ALA A 392 -5.32 -5.39 -17.45
CA ALA A 392 -4.06 -4.68 -17.63
C ALA A 392 -2.93 -5.28 -16.79
N GLY A 393 -3.23 -5.64 -15.53
CA GLY A 393 -2.28 -6.28 -14.62
C GLY A 393 -1.86 -7.68 -15.08
N VAL A 394 -2.81 -8.53 -15.48
CA VAL A 394 -2.52 -9.87 -16.00
C VAL A 394 -1.66 -9.80 -17.26
N LEU A 395 -1.96 -8.87 -18.17
CA LEU A 395 -1.18 -8.68 -19.39
C LEU A 395 0.24 -8.18 -19.07
N MET A 396 0.38 -7.32 -18.09
CA MET A 396 1.69 -6.86 -17.63
C MET A 396 2.49 -8.00 -17.00
N ASP A 397 1.90 -8.78 -16.09
CA ASP A 397 2.56 -9.93 -15.47
C ASP A 397 3.00 -10.94 -16.53
N LYS A 398 2.14 -11.21 -17.52
CA LYS A 398 2.50 -12.05 -18.68
C LYS A 398 3.74 -11.51 -19.40
N THR A 399 3.77 -10.22 -19.73
CA THR A 399 4.92 -9.58 -20.39
C THR A 399 6.18 -9.68 -19.54
N CYS A 400 6.07 -9.48 -18.22
CA CYS A 400 7.19 -9.64 -17.29
C CYS A 400 7.69 -11.09 -17.24
N LEU A 401 6.80 -12.08 -17.20
CA LEU A 401 7.17 -13.50 -17.19
C LEU A 401 7.83 -13.92 -18.52
N GLU A 402 7.33 -13.43 -19.64
CA GLU A 402 7.95 -13.68 -20.95
C GLU A 402 9.36 -13.07 -21.03
N TRP A 403 9.54 -11.87 -20.47
CA TRP A 403 10.85 -11.25 -20.36
C TRP A 403 11.80 -12.07 -19.48
N VAL A 404 11.32 -12.50 -18.30
CA VAL A 404 12.05 -13.38 -17.37
C VAL A 404 12.49 -14.68 -18.04
N ALA A 405 11.65 -15.26 -18.89
CA ALA A 405 11.95 -16.53 -19.58
C ALA A 405 13.04 -16.38 -20.66
N ARG A 406 13.26 -15.17 -21.19
CA ARG A 406 14.24 -14.89 -22.25
C ARG A 406 15.61 -14.45 -21.71
N HIS A 407 15.69 -14.04 -20.45
CA HIS A 407 16.88 -13.53 -19.79
C HIS A 407 17.25 -14.34 -18.55
#